data_523510d7d66dcefc2e34ba5204a8fa43
#
_entry.id   523510d7d66dcefc2e34ba5204a8fa43
#
_cell.length_a   1.000
_cell.length_b   1.000
_cell.length_c   1.000
_cell.angle_alpha   90.00
_cell.angle_beta   90.00
_cell.angle_gamma   90.00
#
_symmetry.space_group_name_H-M   'P 1'
#
loop_
_entity.id
_entity.type
_entity.pdbx_description
1 polymer ?
#
loop_
_entity_poly.entity_id
_entity_poly.type
_entity_poly.pdbx_seq_one_letter_code
_entity_poly.pdbx_strand_id
1 'polypeptide(L)'
;MSTESKIFFGETVDAAIASGLAALRLPREAVEIEILDEGSRGILGIGARMARVRLTPRVAPEAIPAPTPAPTPPLVAPESPAHEVARSILADLLHHLGYSAEIQVRLAEPATDEEMTPLVLDIQTAGADTLIGPRGETLAALQHILRLLVNRKMGQMVNLVVDVQGYKQRREQHLRRLAERMAGQAVRSGRTVYLEPMPPYERRIIHLALRDRPDVTTQSVGEGSRRRVTIIPRVGKE
;
A
#
# COMPACT_ATOMS: atom_id res chain seq x y z
N MET A 1 27.32 2.40 9.16
CA MET A 1 28.68 2.33 8.65
C MET A 1 28.81 3.31 7.51
N SER A 2 29.80 4.21 7.54
CA SER A 2 29.88 5.38 6.67
C SER A 2 30.10 5.00 5.20
N THR A 3 29.24 5.51 4.34
CA THR A 3 29.34 5.41 2.86
C THR A 3 30.36 6.43 2.37
N GLU A 4 31.62 6.28 2.77
CA GLU A 4 32.68 7.17 2.29
C GLU A 4 33.16 6.72 0.92
N SER A 5 32.98 7.59 -0.07
CA SER A 5 33.58 7.43 -1.39
C SER A 5 35.10 7.64 -1.31
N LYS A 6 35.89 6.74 -1.90
CA LYS A 6 37.36 6.83 -1.95
C LYS A 6 37.85 6.92 -3.38
N ILE A 7 38.91 7.72 -3.58
CA ILE A 7 39.53 7.90 -4.91
C ILE A 7 40.78 7.03 -4.99
N PHE A 8 40.88 6.27 -6.09
CA PHE A 8 42.01 5.43 -6.39
C PHE A 8 42.69 5.86 -7.71
N PHE A 9 43.97 5.54 -7.80
CA PHE A 9 44.82 5.92 -8.92
C PHE A 9 45.42 4.67 -9.55
N GLY A 10 45.62 4.69 -10.87
CA GLY A 10 46.26 3.60 -11.61
C GLY A 10 46.82 4.10 -12.95
N GLU A 11 47.70 3.32 -13.58
CA GLU A 11 48.21 3.64 -14.92
C GLU A 11 47.10 3.57 -15.99
N THR A 12 46.05 2.80 -15.73
CA THR A 12 44.85 2.70 -16.55
C THR A 12 43.63 2.67 -15.64
N VAL A 13 42.45 2.97 -16.22
CA VAL A 13 41.18 2.92 -15.50
C VAL A 13 40.96 1.56 -14.83
N ASP A 14 41.25 0.46 -15.54
CA ASP A 14 41.09 -0.88 -15.00
C ASP A 14 42.08 -1.18 -13.85
N ALA A 15 43.30 -0.69 -13.94
CA ALA A 15 44.27 -0.84 -12.86
C ALA A 15 43.89 -0.04 -11.61
N ALA A 16 43.29 1.15 -11.76
CA ALA A 16 42.79 1.97 -10.68
C ALA A 16 41.56 1.28 -10.02
N ILE A 17 40.66 0.70 -10.81
CA ILE A 17 39.51 -0.07 -10.32
C ILE A 17 39.98 -1.32 -9.54
N ALA A 18 40.88 -2.10 -10.11
CA ALA A 18 41.38 -3.32 -9.45
C ALA A 18 42.06 -3.00 -8.11
N SER A 19 42.89 -1.95 -8.07
CA SER A 19 43.53 -1.48 -6.84
C SER A 19 42.51 -1.07 -5.78
N GLY A 20 41.47 -0.36 -6.20
CA GLY A 20 40.41 0.11 -5.30
C GLY A 20 39.54 -1.03 -4.77
N LEU A 21 39.18 -2.00 -5.60
CA LEU A 21 38.42 -3.20 -5.19
C LEU A 21 39.19 -4.04 -4.18
N ALA A 22 40.51 -4.23 -4.42
CA ALA A 22 41.37 -4.94 -3.49
C ALA A 22 41.50 -4.22 -2.13
N ALA A 23 41.65 -2.89 -2.16
CA ALA A 23 41.73 -2.07 -0.94
C ALA A 23 40.43 -2.05 -0.12
N LEU A 24 39.29 -2.09 -0.81
CA LEU A 24 37.97 -2.10 -0.17
C LEU A 24 37.52 -3.53 0.20
N ARG A 25 38.19 -4.55 -0.31
CA ARG A 25 37.80 -5.97 -0.18
C ARG A 25 36.36 -6.26 -0.61
N LEU A 26 35.91 -5.58 -1.67
CA LEU A 26 34.57 -5.68 -2.20
C LEU A 26 34.60 -6.20 -3.64
N PRO A 27 33.63 -7.03 -4.07
CA PRO A 27 33.49 -7.41 -5.46
C PRO A 27 33.02 -6.22 -6.30
N ARG A 28 33.28 -6.27 -7.62
CA ARG A 28 32.97 -5.18 -8.56
C ARG A 28 31.48 -4.79 -8.55
N GLU A 29 30.59 -5.74 -8.28
CA GLU A 29 29.13 -5.52 -8.23
C GLU A 29 28.68 -4.76 -6.98
N ALA A 30 29.52 -4.74 -5.94
CA ALA A 30 29.23 -4.09 -4.66
C ALA A 30 29.73 -2.63 -4.55
N VAL A 31 30.27 -2.09 -5.66
CA VAL A 31 30.77 -0.72 -5.71
C VAL A 31 30.23 0.04 -6.93
N GLU A 32 29.91 1.29 -6.76
CA GLU A 32 29.63 2.23 -7.84
C GLU A 32 30.95 2.85 -8.29
N ILE A 33 31.23 2.81 -9.59
CA ILE A 33 32.50 3.24 -10.18
C ILE A 33 32.24 4.51 -10.96
N GLU A 34 32.83 5.61 -10.53
CA GLU A 34 32.83 6.89 -11.25
C GLU A 34 34.22 7.20 -11.75
N ILE A 35 34.40 7.32 -13.07
CA ILE A 35 35.69 7.66 -13.70
C ILE A 35 35.83 9.17 -13.65
N LEU A 36 36.82 9.67 -12.88
CA LEU A 36 37.09 11.07 -12.76
C LEU A 36 38.15 11.55 -13.81
N ASP A 37 39.07 10.68 -14.21
CA ASP A 37 40.07 10.93 -15.22
C ASP A 37 40.50 9.60 -15.85
N GLU A 38 40.47 9.49 -17.17
CA GLU A 38 40.85 8.26 -17.89
C GLU A 38 42.37 8.03 -17.93
N GLY A 39 43.14 9.03 -17.54
CA GLY A 39 44.57 9.00 -17.68
C GLY A 39 45.02 9.08 -19.13
N SER A 40 46.29 9.35 -19.36
CA SER A 40 46.85 9.35 -20.73
C SER A 40 48.24 8.74 -20.71
N ARG A 41 48.50 7.80 -21.63
CA ARG A 41 49.84 7.36 -21.94
C ARG A 41 50.51 8.43 -22.75
N GLY A 42 51.42 9.19 -22.11
CA GLY A 42 52.23 10.17 -22.81
C GLY A 42 53.02 9.56 -23.98
N ILE A 43 53.23 10.35 -25.03
CA ILE A 43 54.11 9.94 -26.16
C ILE A 43 55.56 9.98 -25.66
N LEU A 44 56.24 8.83 -25.69
CA LEU A 44 57.65 8.67 -25.23
C LEU A 44 57.88 8.92 -23.73
N GLY A 45 56.90 8.64 -22.88
CA GLY A 45 57.09 8.73 -21.42
C GLY A 45 56.99 10.14 -20.83
N ILE A 46 56.76 11.19 -21.63
CA ILE A 46 56.58 12.55 -21.16
C ILE A 46 55.10 12.90 -21.17
N GLY A 47 54.57 13.27 -19.97
CA GLY A 47 53.19 13.70 -19.81
C GLY A 47 52.17 12.60 -19.49
N ALA A 48 52.61 11.42 -19.03
CA ALA A 48 51.68 10.39 -18.54
C ALA A 48 50.88 10.91 -17.34
N ARG A 49 49.54 10.80 -17.41
CA ARG A 49 48.63 11.10 -16.31
C ARG A 49 48.01 9.80 -15.82
N MET A 50 47.98 9.62 -14.52
CA MET A 50 47.33 8.47 -13.92
C MET A 50 45.80 8.57 -14.05
N ALA A 51 45.14 7.43 -14.36
CA ALA A 51 43.71 7.36 -14.30
C ALA A 51 43.23 7.48 -12.85
N ARG A 52 42.11 8.16 -12.67
CA ARG A 52 41.50 8.41 -11.36
C ARG A 52 40.06 7.87 -11.37
N VAL A 53 39.76 7.01 -10.43
CA VAL A 53 38.41 6.46 -10.24
C VAL A 53 37.95 6.68 -8.81
N ARG A 54 36.69 7.05 -8.66
CA ARG A 54 36.04 7.10 -7.37
C ARG A 54 35.24 5.84 -7.20
N LEU A 55 35.51 5.09 -6.12
CA LEU A 55 34.72 3.92 -5.73
C LEU A 55 33.87 4.28 -4.51
N THR A 56 32.59 4.21 -4.68
CA THR A 56 31.62 4.35 -3.60
C THR A 56 31.10 2.96 -3.29
N PRO A 57 31.32 2.43 -2.08
CA PRO A 57 30.67 1.18 -1.71
C PRO A 57 29.17 1.36 -1.92
N ARG A 58 28.63 0.65 -2.88
CA ARG A 58 27.20 0.51 -2.97
C ARG A 58 26.85 -0.23 -1.68
N VAL A 59 26.23 0.46 -0.72
CA VAL A 59 25.37 -0.27 0.23
C VAL A 59 24.49 -1.08 -0.71
N ALA A 60 24.79 -2.39 -0.84
CA ALA A 60 23.94 -3.25 -1.62
C ALA A 60 22.54 -2.84 -1.19
N PRO A 61 21.63 -2.42 -2.10
CA PRO A 61 20.25 -2.41 -1.72
C PRO A 61 20.13 -3.81 -1.14
N GLU A 62 20.08 -3.90 0.19
CA GLU A 62 19.81 -5.09 0.96
C GLU A 62 18.85 -5.81 0.08
N ALA A 63 19.29 -6.91 -0.55
CA ALA A 63 18.62 -7.49 -1.73
C ALA A 63 17.18 -7.36 -1.40
N ILE A 64 16.44 -6.47 -2.15
CA ILE A 64 15.01 -6.31 -1.87
C ILE A 64 14.61 -7.76 -1.94
N PRO A 65 14.37 -8.43 -0.79
CA PRO A 65 14.06 -9.83 -0.80
C PRO A 65 12.90 -9.85 -1.78
N ALA A 66 13.05 -10.58 -2.89
CA ALA A 66 12.04 -10.71 -3.95
C ALA A 66 10.74 -10.63 -3.23
N PRO A 67 9.81 -9.66 -3.53
CA PRO A 67 8.81 -9.19 -2.59
C PRO A 67 8.38 -10.35 -1.76
N THR A 68 8.99 -10.44 -0.59
CA THR A 68 8.72 -11.50 0.37
C THR A 68 7.25 -11.32 0.49
N PRO A 69 6.42 -12.29 0.05
CA PRO A 69 4.98 -12.13 0.10
C PRO A 69 4.76 -11.53 1.47
N ALA A 70 4.24 -10.29 1.49
CA ALA A 70 4.17 -9.41 2.65
C ALA A 70 3.88 -10.30 3.84
N PRO A 71 4.60 -10.25 4.96
CA PRO A 71 4.59 -11.29 5.98
C PRO A 71 3.16 -11.74 6.10
N THR A 72 2.89 -12.94 5.60
CA THR A 72 1.56 -13.53 5.65
C THR A 72 1.27 -13.45 7.13
N PRO A 73 0.37 -12.59 7.59
CA PRO A 73 0.12 -12.44 9.01
C PRO A 73 -0.17 -13.85 9.48
N PRO A 74 0.40 -14.32 10.59
CA PRO A 74 0.48 -15.72 10.93
C PRO A 74 -0.90 -16.34 10.73
N LEU A 75 -0.99 -17.15 9.68
CA LEU A 75 -2.10 -18.04 9.44
C LEU A 75 -2.08 -18.99 10.64
N VAL A 76 -2.97 -18.83 11.50
CA VAL A 76 -3.59 -19.74 12.44
C VAL A 76 -3.99 -18.93 13.68
N ALA A 77 -5.08 -18.20 13.55
CA ALA A 77 -5.89 -18.00 14.74
C ALA A 77 -6.37 -19.41 15.19
N PRO A 78 -6.42 -19.71 16.48
CA PRO A 78 -7.00 -20.95 16.97
C PRO A 78 -8.38 -21.09 16.32
N GLU A 79 -8.64 -22.25 15.71
CA GLU A 79 -9.88 -22.57 15.01
C GLU A 79 -11.06 -22.43 15.95
N SER A 80 -11.56 -21.21 16.06
CA SER A 80 -12.78 -20.94 16.79
C SER A 80 -13.94 -21.50 15.96
N PRO A 81 -14.95 -22.09 16.54
CA PRO A 81 -16.14 -22.57 15.81
C PRO A 81 -16.73 -21.51 14.87
N ALA A 82 -16.58 -20.23 15.20
CA ALA A 82 -17.00 -19.12 14.37
C ALA A 82 -16.22 -19.02 13.04
N HIS A 83 -14.93 -19.35 13.04
CA HIS A 83 -14.08 -19.32 11.83
C HIS A 83 -14.53 -20.36 10.81
N GLU A 84 -14.73 -21.61 11.25
CA GLU A 84 -15.18 -22.69 10.36
C GLU A 84 -16.59 -22.43 9.83
N VAL A 85 -17.49 -22.00 10.70
CA VAL A 85 -18.88 -21.68 10.33
C VAL A 85 -18.90 -20.53 9.31
N ALA A 86 -18.15 -19.46 9.55
CA ALA A 86 -18.11 -18.33 8.63
C ALA A 86 -17.49 -18.71 7.27
N ARG A 87 -16.40 -19.48 7.28
CA ARG A 87 -15.73 -19.95 6.07
C ARG A 87 -16.63 -20.89 5.27
N SER A 88 -17.28 -21.85 5.92
CA SER A 88 -18.19 -22.80 5.27
C SER A 88 -19.37 -22.09 4.61
N ILE A 89 -20.06 -21.20 5.34
CA ILE A 89 -21.18 -20.43 4.78
C ILE A 89 -20.74 -19.55 3.61
N LEU A 90 -19.59 -18.91 3.72
CA LEU A 90 -19.07 -18.07 2.63
C LEU A 90 -18.72 -18.91 1.40
N ALA A 91 -18.10 -20.08 1.58
CA ALA A 91 -17.80 -21.01 0.49
C ALA A 91 -19.06 -21.47 -0.23
N ASP A 92 -20.09 -21.84 0.53
CA ASP A 92 -21.40 -22.24 -0.02
C ASP A 92 -22.04 -21.10 -0.81
N LEU A 93 -22.02 -19.87 -0.28
CA LEU A 93 -22.54 -18.69 -0.98
C LEU A 93 -21.81 -18.44 -2.29
N LEU A 94 -20.47 -18.45 -2.28
CA LEU A 94 -19.66 -18.23 -3.47
C LEU A 94 -19.90 -19.34 -4.52
N HIS A 95 -19.99 -20.59 -4.09
CA HIS A 95 -20.30 -21.71 -4.96
C HIS A 95 -21.66 -21.55 -5.65
N HIS A 96 -22.71 -21.19 -4.89
CA HIS A 96 -24.04 -20.94 -5.47
C HIS A 96 -24.10 -19.74 -6.40
N LEU A 97 -23.22 -18.75 -6.19
CA LEU A 97 -23.05 -17.62 -7.09
C LEU A 97 -22.17 -17.93 -8.31
N GLY A 98 -21.63 -19.15 -8.42
CA GLY A 98 -20.80 -19.59 -9.54
C GLY A 98 -19.32 -19.17 -9.44
N TYR A 99 -18.85 -18.81 -8.25
CA TYR A 99 -17.43 -18.45 -8.05
C TYR A 99 -16.61 -19.61 -7.51
N SER A 100 -15.48 -19.88 -8.15
CA SER A 100 -14.38 -20.65 -7.55
C SER A 100 -13.47 -19.68 -6.82
N ALA A 101 -13.35 -19.84 -5.51
CA ALA A 101 -12.57 -18.94 -4.67
C ALA A 101 -11.84 -19.67 -3.56
N GLU A 102 -10.66 -19.20 -3.22
CA GLU A 102 -9.94 -19.55 -2.00
C GLU A 102 -10.30 -18.53 -0.92
N ILE A 103 -10.61 -19.00 0.29
CA ILE A 103 -10.98 -18.15 1.42
C ILE A 103 -9.91 -18.28 2.49
N GLN A 104 -9.23 -17.18 2.77
CA GLN A 104 -8.26 -17.06 3.84
C GLN A 104 -8.93 -16.38 5.04
N VAL A 105 -8.82 -16.99 6.21
CA VAL A 105 -9.43 -16.46 7.44
C VAL A 105 -8.34 -16.01 8.38
N ARG A 106 -8.47 -14.78 8.89
CA ARG A 106 -7.54 -14.22 9.87
C ARG A 106 -8.28 -13.35 10.89
N LEU A 107 -7.71 -13.20 12.07
CA LEU A 107 -8.14 -12.18 13.02
C LEU A 107 -7.46 -10.86 12.66
N ALA A 108 -8.23 -9.78 12.62
CA ALA A 108 -7.65 -8.46 12.52
C ALA A 108 -7.11 -8.01 13.90
N GLU A 109 -6.15 -7.09 13.89
CA GLU A 109 -5.81 -6.40 15.13
C GLU A 109 -6.99 -5.53 15.56
N PRO A 110 -7.42 -5.60 16.83
CA PRO A 110 -8.50 -4.74 17.32
C PRO A 110 -8.06 -3.28 17.24
N ALA A 111 -8.97 -2.42 16.79
CA ALA A 111 -8.69 -0.99 16.70
C ALA A 111 -8.58 -0.32 18.08
N THR A 112 -9.19 -0.91 19.10
CA THR A 112 -9.12 -0.53 20.52
C THR A 112 -9.22 -1.78 21.39
N ASP A 113 -8.70 -1.71 22.61
CA ASP A 113 -8.74 -2.85 23.58
C ASP A 113 -10.16 -3.30 23.97
N GLU A 114 -11.18 -2.48 23.72
CA GLU A 114 -12.58 -2.75 24.07
C GLU A 114 -13.39 -3.35 22.89
N GLU A 115 -12.85 -3.34 21.67
CA GLU A 115 -13.57 -3.86 20.51
C GLU A 115 -13.34 -5.37 20.32
N MET A 116 -14.42 -6.10 20.05
CA MET A 116 -14.33 -7.51 19.64
C MET A 116 -13.48 -7.61 18.36
N THR A 117 -12.39 -8.36 18.42
CA THR A 117 -11.49 -8.61 17.29
C THR A 117 -12.30 -9.10 16.07
N PRO A 118 -12.31 -8.36 14.97
CA PRO A 118 -13.09 -8.78 13.81
C PRO A 118 -12.45 -9.96 13.09
N LEU A 119 -13.28 -10.92 12.72
CA LEU A 119 -12.92 -12.04 11.86
C LEU A 119 -12.86 -11.53 10.40
N VAL A 120 -11.71 -11.57 9.79
CA VAL A 120 -11.51 -11.14 8.39
C VAL A 120 -11.47 -12.38 7.49
N LEU A 121 -12.37 -12.41 6.50
CA LEU A 121 -12.39 -13.41 5.44
C LEU A 121 -11.94 -12.74 4.15
N ASP A 122 -10.76 -13.09 3.67
CA ASP A 122 -10.22 -12.58 2.40
C ASP A 122 -10.46 -13.60 1.28
N ILE A 123 -11.10 -13.15 0.21
CA ILE A 123 -11.52 -13.96 -0.93
C ILE A 123 -10.51 -13.77 -2.07
N GLN A 124 -9.92 -14.87 -2.52
CA GLN A 124 -9.05 -14.92 -3.69
C GLN A 124 -9.79 -15.59 -4.84
N THR A 125 -10.12 -14.86 -5.90
CA THR A 125 -10.88 -15.36 -7.05
C THR A 125 -10.54 -14.63 -8.33
N ALA A 126 -10.69 -15.30 -9.47
CA ALA A 126 -10.53 -14.68 -10.78
C ALA A 126 -11.64 -13.67 -11.13
N GLY A 127 -12.84 -13.82 -10.54
CA GLY A 127 -13.98 -12.93 -10.73
C GLY A 127 -14.07 -11.78 -9.71
N ALA A 128 -12.95 -11.29 -9.19
CA ALA A 128 -12.89 -10.30 -8.12
C ALA A 128 -13.70 -9.03 -8.41
N ASP A 129 -13.59 -8.48 -9.64
CA ASP A 129 -14.25 -7.22 -9.99
C ASP A 129 -15.78 -7.30 -9.91
N THR A 130 -16.37 -8.42 -10.37
CA THR A 130 -17.81 -8.64 -10.30
C THR A 130 -18.27 -8.86 -8.86
N LEU A 131 -17.47 -9.57 -8.06
CA LEU A 131 -17.78 -9.83 -6.66
C LEU A 131 -17.66 -8.58 -5.78
N ILE A 132 -16.75 -7.69 -6.12
CA ILE A 132 -16.63 -6.36 -5.50
C ILE A 132 -17.82 -5.49 -5.91
N GLY A 133 -18.13 -5.46 -7.20
CA GLY A 133 -19.17 -4.63 -7.79
C GLY A 133 -18.84 -3.13 -7.81
N PRO A 134 -19.76 -2.30 -8.34
CA PRO A 134 -19.56 -0.86 -8.37
C PRO A 134 -19.29 -0.31 -6.96
N ARG A 135 -18.14 0.33 -6.75
CA ARG A 135 -17.77 0.95 -5.46
C ARG A 135 -17.81 0.02 -4.25
N GLY A 136 -17.74 -1.31 -4.46
CA GLY A 136 -17.80 -2.29 -3.37
C GLY A 136 -19.22 -2.60 -2.87
N GLU A 137 -20.26 -2.23 -3.61
CA GLU A 137 -21.65 -2.44 -3.20
C GLU A 137 -22.01 -3.92 -3.11
N THR A 138 -21.57 -4.74 -4.08
CA THR A 138 -21.81 -6.19 -4.07
C THR A 138 -21.07 -6.85 -2.88
N LEU A 139 -19.84 -6.45 -2.64
CA LEU A 139 -19.05 -6.94 -1.50
C LEU A 139 -19.70 -6.58 -0.16
N ALA A 140 -20.25 -5.37 -0.03
CA ALA A 140 -20.94 -4.93 1.17
C ALA A 140 -22.24 -5.75 1.40
N ALA A 141 -22.99 -6.04 0.33
CA ALA A 141 -24.17 -6.89 0.39
C ALA A 141 -23.82 -8.33 0.78
N LEU A 142 -22.76 -8.91 0.19
CA LEU A 142 -22.26 -10.24 0.53
C LEU A 142 -21.86 -10.31 2.01
N GLN A 143 -21.11 -9.33 2.50
CA GLN A 143 -20.73 -9.24 3.91
C GLN A 143 -21.97 -9.17 4.83
N HIS A 144 -22.98 -8.41 4.44
CA HIS A 144 -24.20 -8.28 5.22
C HIS A 144 -24.96 -9.62 5.32
N ILE A 145 -25.14 -10.31 4.19
CA ILE A 145 -25.81 -11.63 4.15
C ILE A 145 -25.01 -12.65 4.97
N LEU A 146 -23.70 -12.73 4.78
CA LEU A 146 -22.84 -13.63 5.53
C LEU A 146 -22.97 -13.40 7.03
N ARG A 147 -22.93 -12.14 7.48
CA ARG A 147 -23.08 -11.80 8.90
C ARG A 147 -24.41 -12.28 9.48
N LEU A 148 -25.51 -12.10 8.74
CA LEU A 148 -26.84 -12.57 9.18
C LEU A 148 -26.88 -14.10 9.32
N LEU A 149 -26.33 -14.83 8.35
CA LEU A 149 -26.32 -16.29 8.37
C LEU A 149 -25.43 -16.86 9.47
N VAL A 150 -24.22 -16.28 9.65
CA VAL A 150 -23.29 -16.68 10.71
C VAL A 150 -23.91 -16.41 12.08
N ASN A 151 -24.44 -15.22 12.32
CA ASN A 151 -25.06 -14.86 13.60
C ASN A 151 -26.24 -15.78 13.92
N ARG A 152 -27.07 -16.11 12.93
CA ARG A 152 -28.18 -17.05 13.09
C ARG A 152 -27.70 -18.47 13.46
N LYS A 153 -26.61 -18.93 12.79
CA LYS A 153 -26.07 -20.27 13.04
C LYS A 153 -25.34 -20.37 14.38
N MET A 154 -24.68 -19.31 14.79
CA MET A 154 -23.89 -19.22 16.03
C MET A 154 -24.76 -18.90 17.26
N GLY A 155 -25.95 -18.33 17.07
CA GLY A 155 -26.79 -17.84 18.17
C GLY A 155 -26.23 -16.63 18.90
N GLN A 156 -25.16 -16.03 18.39
CA GLN A 156 -24.49 -14.85 18.96
C GLN A 156 -23.97 -13.92 17.87
N MET A 157 -23.70 -12.66 18.22
CA MET A 157 -23.13 -11.71 17.28
C MET A 157 -21.65 -12.00 17.06
N VAL A 158 -21.26 -12.17 15.80
CA VAL A 158 -19.88 -12.33 15.36
C VAL A 158 -19.50 -11.08 14.56
N ASN A 159 -18.44 -10.40 14.99
CA ASN A 159 -17.89 -9.28 14.22
C ASN A 159 -17.05 -9.84 13.07
N LEU A 160 -17.56 -9.74 11.84
CA LEU A 160 -16.88 -10.25 10.65
C LEU A 160 -16.74 -9.19 9.56
N VAL A 161 -15.64 -9.28 8.83
CA VAL A 161 -15.29 -8.43 7.71
C VAL A 161 -14.95 -9.32 6.53
N VAL A 162 -15.57 -9.08 5.37
CA VAL A 162 -15.22 -9.73 4.12
C VAL A 162 -14.42 -8.77 3.27
N ASP A 163 -13.32 -9.25 2.71
CA ASP A 163 -12.52 -8.52 1.74
C ASP A 163 -12.27 -9.36 0.49
N VAL A 164 -11.90 -8.75 -0.61
CA VAL A 164 -11.54 -9.42 -1.87
C VAL A 164 -10.19 -8.89 -2.32
N GLN A 165 -9.15 -9.72 -2.20
CA GLN A 165 -7.80 -9.39 -2.66
C GLN A 165 -7.30 -8.01 -2.18
N GLY A 166 -7.61 -7.61 -0.94
CA GLY A 166 -7.19 -6.34 -0.37
C GLY A 166 -7.91 -5.12 -0.96
N TYR A 167 -9.10 -5.28 -1.51
CA TYR A 167 -9.88 -4.19 -2.10
C TYR A 167 -10.14 -3.05 -1.13
N LYS A 168 -10.50 -3.34 0.14
CA LYS A 168 -10.83 -2.30 1.12
C LYS A 168 -9.68 -1.32 1.33
N GLN A 169 -8.45 -1.82 1.43
CA GLN A 169 -7.27 -0.97 1.58
C GLN A 169 -7.00 -0.12 0.33
N ARG A 170 -7.09 -0.73 -0.88
CA ARG A 170 -6.92 0.02 -2.13
C ARG A 170 -8.00 1.08 -2.31
N ARG A 171 -9.24 0.76 -1.95
CA ARG A 171 -10.37 1.70 -2.01
C ARG A 171 -10.18 2.87 -1.06
N GLU A 172 -9.75 2.62 0.17
CA GLU A 172 -9.44 3.68 1.14
C GLU A 172 -8.36 4.62 0.63
N GLN A 173 -7.25 4.09 0.11
CA GLN A 173 -6.18 4.90 -0.48
C GLN A 173 -6.67 5.74 -1.66
N HIS A 174 -7.55 5.16 -2.50
CA HIS A 174 -8.16 5.87 -3.61
C HIS A 174 -9.01 7.05 -3.11
N LEU A 175 -9.84 6.83 -2.10
CA LEU A 175 -10.70 7.86 -1.51
C LEU A 175 -9.89 8.98 -0.84
N ARG A 176 -8.81 8.66 -0.14
CA ARG A 176 -7.89 9.66 0.43
C ARG A 176 -7.28 10.54 -0.68
N ARG A 177 -6.76 9.93 -1.76
CA ARG A 177 -6.24 10.68 -2.91
C ARG A 177 -7.31 11.50 -3.63
N LEU A 178 -8.54 10.99 -3.74
CA LEU A 178 -9.67 11.73 -4.29
C LEU A 178 -9.99 12.96 -3.45
N ALA A 179 -10.06 12.80 -2.12
CA ALA A 179 -10.32 13.88 -1.19
C ALA A 179 -9.31 15.02 -1.36
N GLU A 180 -8.02 14.71 -1.38
CA GLU A 180 -6.96 15.71 -1.56
C GLU A 180 -7.05 16.46 -2.89
N ARG A 181 -7.27 15.74 -3.99
CA ARG A 181 -7.44 16.37 -5.31
C ARG A 181 -8.65 17.31 -5.35
N MET A 182 -9.78 16.89 -4.79
CA MET A 182 -11.02 17.67 -4.80
C MET A 182 -10.94 18.85 -3.84
N ALA A 183 -10.23 18.71 -2.72
CA ALA A 183 -9.95 19.85 -1.83
C ALA A 183 -9.08 20.91 -2.54
N GLY A 184 -8.00 20.49 -3.22
CA GLY A 184 -7.22 21.41 -4.05
C GLY A 184 -8.03 22.08 -5.16
N GLN A 185 -8.98 21.38 -5.77
CA GLN A 185 -9.90 21.98 -6.74
C GLN A 185 -10.84 23.01 -6.11
N ALA A 186 -11.43 22.69 -4.95
CA ALA A 186 -12.31 23.59 -4.23
C ALA A 186 -11.60 24.92 -3.88
N VAL A 187 -10.38 24.83 -3.36
CA VAL A 187 -9.57 26.01 -3.02
C VAL A 187 -9.23 26.83 -4.25
N ARG A 188 -8.74 26.21 -5.33
CA ARG A 188 -8.37 26.94 -6.56
C ARG A 188 -9.56 27.62 -7.25
N SER A 189 -10.73 26.97 -7.21
CA SER A 189 -11.94 27.50 -7.86
C SER A 189 -12.74 28.45 -6.98
N GLY A 190 -12.48 28.49 -5.67
CA GLY A 190 -13.28 29.20 -4.68
C GLY A 190 -14.73 28.67 -4.56
N ARG A 191 -14.99 27.46 -5.06
CA ARG A 191 -16.35 26.89 -5.12
C ARG A 191 -16.44 25.57 -4.37
N THR A 192 -17.62 25.32 -3.80
CA THR A 192 -17.95 24.04 -3.19
C THR A 192 -17.90 22.90 -4.22
N VAL A 193 -17.20 21.82 -3.89
CA VAL A 193 -17.14 20.61 -4.69
C VAL A 193 -18.02 19.54 -4.06
N TYR A 194 -18.88 18.93 -4.88
CA TYR A 194 -19.75 17.83 -4.48
C TYR A 194 -19.15 16.52 -4.97
N LEU A 195 -18.93 15.59 -4.04
CA LEU A 195 -18.51 14.24 -4.40
C LEU A 195 -19.70 13.37 -4.80
N GLU A 196 -19.43 12.21 -5.38
CA GLU A 196 -20.46 11.23 -5.65
C GLU A 196 -21.08 10.69 -4.35
N PRO A 197 -22.33 10.21 -4.39
CA PRO A 197 -22.93 9.50 -3.27
C PRO A 197 -22.09 8.28 -2.87
N MET A 198 -21.92 8.07 -1.58
CA MET A 198 -21.13 6.98 -1.05
C MET A 198 -21.61 6.52 0.34
N PRO A 199 -21.31 5.27 0.74
CA PRO A 199 -21.67 4.72 2.04
C PRO A 199 -21.09 5.51 3.22
N PRO A 200 -21.66 5.39 4.43
CA PRO A 200 -21.22 6.14 5.61
C PRO A 200 -19.74 5.97 5.94
N TYR A 201 -19.20 4.74 5.80
CA TYR A 201 -17.80 4.47 6.09
C TYR A 201 -16.85 5.18 5.11
N GLU A 202 -17.20 5.25 3.80
CA GLU A 202 -16.42 5.99 2.81
C GLU A 202 -16.45 7.50 3.06
N ARG A 203 -17.62 8.03 3.44
CA ARG A 203 -17.73 9.45 3.82
C ARG A 203 -16.86 9.79 5.02
N ARG A 204 -16.76 8.87 6.00
CA ARG A 204 -15.86 9.03 7.15
C ARG A 204 -14.39 9.11 6.71
N ILE A 205 -13.96 8.26 5.76
CA ILE A 205 -12.59 8.30 5.20
C ILE A 205 -12.28 9.68 4.63
N ILE A 206 -13.19 10.25 3.82
CA ILE A 206 -13.03 11.60 3.25
C ILE A 206 -12.94 12.66 4.35
N HIS A 207 -13.82 12.61 5.35
CA HIS A 207 -13.81 13.57 6.46
C HIS A 207 -12.50 13.49 7.24
N LEU A 208 -12.01 12.28 7.53
CA LEU A 208 -10.74 12.07 8.25
C LEU A 208 -9.53 12.52 7.42
N ALA A 209 -9.53 12.26 6.11
CA ALA A 209 -8.44 12.67 5.23
C ALA A 209 -8.28 14.20 5.13
N LEU A 210 -9.37 14.94 5.30
CA LEU A 210 -9.37 16.41 5.19
C LEU A 210 -9.50 17.13 6.54
N ARG A 211 -9.54 16.40 7.66
CA ARG A 211 -9.76 16.98 8.99
C ARG A 211 -8.72 18.03 9.37
N ASP A 212 -7.47 17.76 9.04
CA ASP A 212 -6.34 18.59 9.46
C ASP A 212 -6.00 19.69 8.42
N ARG A 213 -6.81 19.84 7.37
CA ARG A 213 -6.66 20.87 6.35
C ARG A 213 -7.41 22.16 6.76
N PRO A 214 -6.67 23.27 6.99
CA PRO A 214 -7.29 24.54 7.42
C PRO A 214 -8.06 25.26 6.30
N ASP A 215 -7.72 25.00 5.02
CA ASP A 215 -8.22 25.68 3.83
C ASP A 215 -9.57 25.17 3.31
N VAL A 216 -10.06 24.05 3.87
CA VAL A 216 -11.36 23.47 3.50
C VAL A 216 -12.16 23.04 4.73
N THR A 217 -13.45 22.85 4.55
CA THR A 217 -14.30 22.11 5.49
C THR A 217 -15.14 21.09 4.73
N THR A 218 -15.56 20.03 5.41
CA THR A 218 -16.33 18.96 4.79
C THR A 218 -17.67 18.77 5.49
N GLN A 219 -18.72 18.55 4.70
CA GLN A 219 -20.07 18.29 5.19
C GLN A 219 -20.71 17.13 4.42
N SER A 220 -21.44 16.26 5.11
CA SER A 220 -22.27 15.23 4.46
C SER A 220 -23.69 15.75 4.23
N VAL A 221 -24.12 15.83 2.96
CA VAL A 221 -25.45 16.32 2.55
C VAL A 221 -26.24 15.24 1.82
N GLY A 222 -27.57 15.34 1.85
CA GLY A 222 -28.49 14.38 1.25
C GLY A 222 -28.89 13.26 2.20
N GLU A 223 -29.75 12.36 1.76
CA GLU A 223 -30.33 11.28 2.55
C GLU A 223 -30.16 9.92 1.86
N GLY A 224 -30.14 8.85 2.65
CA GLY A 224 -30.08 7.47 2.18
C GLY A 224 -28.92 7.21 1.20
N SER A 225 -29.22 6.56 0.08
CA SER A 225 -28.27 6.22 -0.98
C SER A 225 -27.74 7.43 -1.76
N ARG A 226 -28.41 8.59 -1.69
CA ARG A 226 -27.98 9.84 -2.34
C ARG A 226 -27.08 10.70 -1.48
N ARG A 227 -26.79 10.30 -0.26
CA ARG A 227 -25.96 11.07 0.67
C ARG A 227 -24.50 11.07 0.24
N ARG A 228 -23.90 12.28 0.16
CA ARG A 228 -22.57 12.55 -0.37
C ARG A 228 -21.78 13.48 0.53
N VAL A 229 -20.48 13.56 0.34
CA VAL A 229 -19.62 14.56 0.98
C VAL A 229 -19.52 15.78 0.06
N THR A 230 -19.60 16.95 0.65
CA THR A 230 -19.27 18.24 0.03
C THR A 230 -18.00 18.78 0.65
N ILE A 231 -17.13 19.36 -0.18
CA ILE A 231 -15.90 20.01 0.23
C ILE A 231 -16.07 21.51 -0.04
N ILE A 232 -16.03 22.30 1.01
CA ILE A 232 -16.30 23.73 1.00
C ILE A 232 -14.98 24.45 1.28
N PRO A 233 -14.50 25.33 0.36
CA PRO A 233 -13.29 26.09 0.61
C PRO A 233 -13.57 27.12 1.72
N ARG A 234 -12.65 27.23 2.65
CA ARG A 234 -12.64 28.34 3.60
C ARG A 234 -11.99 29.53 2.90
N VAL A 235 -12.81 30.43 2.40
CA VAL A 235 -12.31 31.71 1.90
C VAL A 235 -11.70 32.42 3.10
N GLY A 236 -10.39 32.68 3.08
CA GLY A 236 -9.75 33.48 4.12
C GLY A 236 -10.48 34.82 4.18
N LYS A 237 -11.04 35.14 5.35
CA LYS A 237 -11.35 36.53 5.63
C LYS A 237 -10.00 37.24 5.76
N GLU A 238 -9.61 37.99 4.71
CA GLU A 238 -8.65 39.08 4.87
C GLU A 238 -9.19 40.11 5.90
#